data_b5a0751e8b4254369e7c30daa8d3a11f
#
_entry.id   b5a0751e8b4254369e7c30daa8d3a11f
#
_cell.length_a   1.000
_cell.length_b   1.000
_cell.length_c   1.000
_cell.angle_alpha   90.00
_cell.angle_beta   90.00
_cell.angle_gamma   90.00
#
_symmetry.space_group_name_H-M   'P 1'
#
loop_
_entity.id
_entity.type
_entity.pdbx_description
1 polymer ?
#
loop_
_entity_poly.entity_id
_entity_poly.type
_entity_poly.pdbx_seq_one_letter_code
_entity_poly.pdbx_strand_id
1 'polypeptide(L)'
;MTDLPFTRTYFDDHNVEITFYVWPVENPKAIVQIAHGLGDHARRYDHVAKALNAAGYSVYADDHRGHGVTGSKQVASGQTKTMGNLGPGGIKAAFEQVHQFSNIIKAENPGKKLVLLGHSYGSFISQKLVNLYSDEYDAVILSGSSLLLPGVLGAFGFNKKWDKEPGATGYEWLSRDKAVGEKFAADEYTFFADAAKVFGVVNAAQLFFTPKRRIRTDLPLLLQAGSDDPIGGTRGNEMLANTYRNKCGLDNVTAIIYHDGRHEMYNEINKEEVIKDLLNFIKANVA
;
A
#
# COMPACT_ATOMS: atom_id res chain seq x y z
N MET A 1 -4.47 -16.03 22.36
CA MET A 1 -3.66 -14.99 21.67
C MET A 1 -4.46 -13.72 21.69
N THR A 2 -3.83 -12.57 21.99
CA THR A 2 -4.52 -11.28 21.96
C THR A 2 -4.93 -10.98 20.52
N ASP A 3 -6.22 -10.68 20.27
CA ASP A 3 -6.75 -10.37 18.94
C ASP A 3 -6.22 -9.06 18.34
N LEU A 4 -5.40 -8.32 19.07
CA LEU A 4 -4.84 -7.03 18.67
C LEU A 4 -3.35 -7.15 18.35
N PRO A 5 -2.86 -6.38 17.37
CA PRO A 5 -1.44 -6.32 17.05
C PRO A 5 -0.63 -5.69 18.18
N PHE A 6 0.65 -6.05 18.27
CA PHE A 6 1.59 -5.30 19.10
C PHE A 6 1.88 -3.97 18.46
N THR A 7 1.74 -2.87 19.21
CA THR A 7 2.08 -1.53 18.77
C THR A 7 3.48 -1.17 19.23
N ARG A 8 4.31 -0.68 18.32
CA ARG A 8 5.70 -0.30 18.57
C ARG A 8 6.03 0.99 17.83
N THR A 9 7.18 1.59 18.13
CA THR A 9 7.67 2.79 17.46
C THR A 9 9.17 2.70 17.18
N TYR A 10 9.62 3.48 16.17
CA TYR A 10 11.03 3.80 15.95
C TYR A 10 11.13 5.23 15.42
N PHE A 11 12.31 5.81 15.44
CA PHE A 11 12.59 7.11 14.81
C PHE A 11 13.22 6.89 13.44
N ASP A 12 12.70 7.61 12.44
CA ASP A 12 13.31 7.63 11.12
C ASP A 12 14.54 8.58 11.09
N ASP A 13 15.25 8.58 9.95
CA ASP A 13 16.46 9.39 9.75
C ASP A 13 16.21 10.92 9.82
N HIS A 14 14.95 11.35 9.84
CA HIS A 14 14.54 12.75 10.01
C HIS A 14 13.91 13.03 11.38
N ASN A 15 14.11 12.13 12.34
CA ASN A 15 13.61 12.23 13.71
C ASN A 15 12.08 12.31 13.79
N VAL A 16 11.37 11.60 12.89
CA VAL A 16 9.93 11.37 12.97
C VAL A 16 9.69 10.05 13.70
N GLU A 17 8.86 10.07 14.76
CA GLU A 17 8.47 8.86 15.48
C GLU A 17 7.42 8.11 14.66
N ILE A 18 7.83 6.99 14.06
CA ILE A 18 6.98 6.11 13.26
C ILE A 18 6.34 5.07 14.15
N THR A 19 5.01 5.00 14.14
CA THR A 19 4.23 3.96 14.81
C THR A 19 4.02 2.79 13.85
N PHE A 20 4.20 1.58 14.32
CA PHE A 20 3.95 0.37 13.54
C PHE A 20 3.30 -0.73 14.37
N TYR A 21 2.73 -1.70 13.68
CA TYR A 21 1.95 -2.79 14.24
C TYR A 21 2.52 -4.12 13.78
N VAL A 22 2.51 -5.11 14.68
CA VAL A 22 3.00 -6.45 14.41
C VAL A 22 1.91 -7.46 14.75
N TRP A 23 1.55 -8.30 13.81
CA TRP A 23 0.73 -9.50 13.98
C TRP A 23 1.66 -10.71 13.87
N PRO A 24 2.18 -11.22 14.99
CA PRO A 24 3.19 -12.26 14.99
C PRO A 24 2.56 -13.65 14.82
N VAL A 25 3.32 -14.54 14.18
CA VAL A 25 3.09 -15.99 14.17
C VAL A 25 4.35 -16.65 14.69
N GLU A 26 4.20 -17.68 15.53
CA GLU A 26 5.33 -18.47 15.97
C GLU A 26 5.92 -19.24 14.76
N ASN A 27 7.24 -19.14 14.57
CA ASN A 27 7.95 -19.76 13.44
C ASN A 27 7.32 -19.46 12.07
N PRO A 28 7.21 -18.17 11.66
CA PRO A 28 6.52 -17.79 10.43
C PRO A 28 7.22 -18.38 9.20
N LYS A 29 6.43 -18.74 8.19
CA LYS A 29 6.91 -19.18 6.87
C LYS A 29 7.65 -18.05 6.14
N ALA A 30 7.13 -16.84 6.24
CA ALA A 30 7.71 -15.59 5.74
C ALA A 30 7.08 -14.41 6.49
N ILE A 31 7.61 -13.22 6.23
CA ILE A 31 7.13 -11.95 6.78
C ILE A 31 6.45 -11.16 5.66
N VAL A 32 5.31 -10.55 5.96
CA VAL A 32 4.62 -9.64 5.03
C VAL A 32 4.66 -8.23 5.60
N GLN A 33 5.28 -7.32 4.88
CA GLN A 33 5.21 -5.89 5.14
C GLN A 33 4.05 -5.29 4.36
N ILE A 34 3.13 -4.59 5.03
CA ILE A 34 2.02 -3.87 4.40
C ILE A 34 2.31 -2.38 4.41
N ALA A 35 2.26 -1.75 3.21
CA ALA A 35 2.33 -0.32 3.01
C ALA A 35 0.95 0.20 2.57
N HIS A 36 0.30 0.99 3.41
CA HIS A 36 -1.07 1.48 3.22
C HIS A 36 -1.19 2.64 2.21
N GLY A 37 -2.42 3.05 1.88
CA GLY A 37 -2.75 4.09 0.91
C GLY A 37 -2.60 5.54 1.43
N LEU A 38 -2.81 6.52 0.55
CA LEU A 38 -2.89 7.93 0.92
C LEU A 38 -4.21 8.21 1.65
N GLY A 39 -4.13 8.90 2.77
CA GLY A 39 -5.29 9.20 3.61
C GLY A 39 -5.82 7.99 4.40
N ASP A 40 -5.05 6.93 4.46
CA ASP A 40 -5.32 5.63 5.07
C ASP A 40 -4.38 5.38 6.27
N HIS A 41 -4.46 4.23 6.91
CA HIS A 41 -3.55 3.80 7.98
C HIS A 41 -3.49 2.28 8.14
N ALA A 42 -2.43 1.78 8.80
CA ALA A 42 -2.12 0.36 8.91
C ALA A 42 -3.25 -0.50 9.52
N ARG A 43 -3.98 0.02 10.50
CA ARG A 43 -5.00 -0.76 11.21
C ARG A 43 -6.23 -1.10 10.38
N ARG A 44 -6.45 -0.45 9.24
CA ARG A 44 -7.51 -0.84 8.31
C ARG A 44 -7.23 -2.17 7.61
N TYR A 45 -6.00 -2.70 7.73
CA TYR A 45 -5.58 -4.00 7.19
C TYR A 45 -5.62 -5.14 8.22
N ASP A 46 -6.20 -4.95 9.41
CA ASP A 46 -6.25 -5.96 10.47
C ASP A 46 -6.82 -7.30 10.00
N HIS A 47 -7.88 -7.28 9.21
CA HIS A 47 -8.50 -8.49 8.65
C HIS A 47 -7.60 -9.20 7.62
N VAL A 48 -6.84 -8.47 6.82
CA VAL A 48 -5.84 -9.03 5.89
C VAL A 48 -4.70 -9.66 6.68
N ALA A 49 -4.19 -8.95 7.69
CA ALA A 49 -3.15 -9.45 8.58
C ALA A 49 -3.56 -10.74 9.29
N LYS A 50 -4.79 -10.82 9.80
CA LYS A 50 -5.34 -12.02 10.41
C LYS A 50 -5.47 -13.19 9.43
N ALA A 51 -5.86 -12.93 8.19
CA ALA A 51 -5.90 -13.96 7.14
C ALA A 51 -4.50 -14.48 6.79
N LEU A 52 -3.51 -13.59 6.71
CA LEU A 52 -2.10 -13.95 6.52
C LEU A 52 -1.55 -14.74 7.72
N ASN A 53 -1.89 -14.35 8.96
CA ASN A 53 -1.49 -15.08 10.16
C ASN A 53 -2.08 -16.51 10.16
N ALA A 54 -3.35 -16.66 9.81
CA ALA A 54 -4.01 -17.97 9.71
C ALA A 54 -3.30 -18.88 8.67
N ALA A 55 -2.66 -18.29 7.66
CA ALA A 55 -1.87 -18.99 6.66
C ALA A 55 -0.39 -19.23 7.10
N GLY A 56 0.02 -18.69 8.26
CA GLY A 56 1.35 -18.89 8.84
C GLY A 56 2.37 -17.82 8.49
N TYR A 57 1.95 -16.60 8.15
CA TYR A 57 2.82 -15.45 7.86
C TYR A 57 2.72 -14.41 8.97
N SER A 58 3.84 -13.93 9.51
CA SER A 58 3.82 -12.74 10.38
C SER A 58 3.65 -11.48 9.55
N VAL A 59 2.92 -10.49 10.09
CA VAL A 59 2.63 -9.25 9.37
C VAL A 59 3.15 -8.06 10.14
N TYR A 60 3.75 -7.12 9.42
CA TYR A 60 4.20 -5.82 9.90
C TYR A 60 3.57 -4.73 9.04
N ALA A 61 3.05 -3.68 9.65
CA ALA A 61 2.53 -2.51 8.95
C ALA A 61 2.80 -1.26 9.76
N ASP A 62 3.35 -0.23 9.13
CA ASP A 62 3.56 1.08 9.75
C ASP A 62 2.47 2.07 9.34
N ASP A 63 2.21 3.04 10.19
CA ASP A 63 1.54 4.26 9.79
C ASP A 63 2.60 5.18 9.16
N HIS A 64 2.50 5.40 7.86
CA HIS A 64 3.47 6.22 7.12
C HIS A 64 3.53 7.65 7.65
N ARG A 65 4.61 8.37 7.37
CA ARG A 65 4.72 9.80 7.68
C ARG A 65 3.49 10.57 7.22
N GLY A 66 2.94 11.40 8.10
CA GLY A 66 1.71 12.14 7.86
C GLY A 66 0.41 11.35 8.04
N HIS A 67 0.47 10.05 8.32
CA HIS A 67 -0.71 9.18 8.35
C HIS A 67 -0.89 8.50 9.70
N GLY A 68 -2.12 8.09 9.99
CA GLY A 68 -2.46 7.30 11.17
C GLY A 68 -1.97 7.96 12.47
N VAL A 69 -1.53 7.13 13.41
CA VAL A 69 -0.97 7.58 14.69
C VAL A 69 0.35 8.34 14.50
N THR A 70 1.17 7.95 13.53
CA THR A 70 2.41 8.70 13.17
C THR A 70 2.08 10.14 12.80
N GLY A 71 1.15 10.36 11.87
CA GLY A 71 0.73 11.70 11.46
C GLY A 71 0.11 12.52 12.61
N SER A 72 -0.71 11.89 13.46
CA SER A 72 -1.29 12.52 14.64
C SER A 72 -0.20 12.99 15.61
N LYS A 73 0.84 12.18 15.87
CA LYS A 73 2.00 12.57 16.69
C LYS A 73 2.81 13.71 16.07
N GLN A 74 3.01 13.69 14.74
CA GLN A 74 3.68 14.80 14.05
C GLN A 74 2.94 16.13 14.21
N VAL A 75 1.60 16.11 14.13
CA VAL A 75 0.78 17.30 14.36
C VAL A 75 0.86 17.74 15.83
N ALA A 76 0.71 16.82 16.78
CA ALA A 76 0.75 17.11 18.21
C ALA A 76 2.10 17.67 18.68
N SER A 77 3.21 17.22 18.07
CA SER A 77 4.56 17.74 18.36
C SER A 77 4.91 19.02 17.61
N GLY A 78 4.05 19.50 16.71
CA GLY A 78 4.31 20.67 15.88
C GLY A 78 5.28 20.45 14.72
N GLN A 79 5.65 19.20 14.43
CA GLN A 79 6.48 18.87 13.25
C GLN A 79 5.73 19.14 11.94
N THR A 80 4.41 18.99 11.95
CA THR A 80 3.54 19.31 10.82
C THR A 80 2.30 20.08 11.31
N LYS A 81 1.58 20.72 10.39
CA LYS A 81 0.36 21.47 10.72
C LYS A 81 -0.92 20.66 10.57
N THR A 82 -0.90 19.66 9.71
CA THR A 82 -2.08 18.85 9.34
C THR A 82 -1.68 17.41 9.05
N MET A 83 -2.64 16.52 9.19
CA MET A 83 -2.52 15.16 8.67
C MET A 83 -2.19 15.18 7.18
N GLY A 84 -1.49 14.17 6.71
CA GLY A 84 -1.02 14.03 5.34
C GLY A 84 0.28 14.78 5.02
N ASN A 85 0.65 15.81 5.80
CA ASN A 85 1.92 16.49 5.61
C ASN A 85 3.08 15.57 6.03
N LEU A 86 3.99 15.33 5.09
CA LEU A 86 5.09 14.36 5.26
C LEU A 86 6.20 14.84 6.23
N GLY A 87 6.22 16.13 6.58
CA GLY A 87 7.25 16.70 7.45
C GLY A 87 8.63 16.84 6.78
N PRO A 88 9.72 16.92 7.57
CA PRO A 88 11.07 17.12 7.06
C PRO A 88 11.48 16.08 6.00
N GLY A 89 12.13 16.51 4.92
CA GLY A 89 12.58 15.64 3.82
C GLY A 89 11.48 15.27 2.80
N GLY A 90 10.19 15.57 3.07
CA GLY A 90 9.08 15.41 2.13
C GLY A 90 8.91 13.98 1.61
N ILE A 91 8.55 13.86 0.31
CA ILE A 91 8.24 12.56 -0.31
C ILE A 91 9.44 11.61 -0.38
N LYS A 92 10.64 12.15 -0.52
CA LYS A 92 11.87 11.33 -0.53
C LYS A 92 12.06 10.65 0.81
N ALA A 93 11.94 11.39 1.91
CA ALA A 93 12.03 10.83 3.25
C ALA A 93 10.90 9.82 3.55
N ALA A 94 9.70 10.02 2.98
CA ALA A 94 8.62 9.04 3.10
C ALA A 94 8.95 7.70 2.40
N PHE A 95 9.61 7.73 1.25
CA PHE A 95 10.08 6.50 0.59
C PHE A 95 11.20 5.82 1.39
N GLU A 96 12.17 6.62 1.87
CA GLU A 96 13.29 6.13 2.69
C GLU A 96 12.81 5.53 4.01
N GLN A 97 11.80 6.13 4.64
CA GLN A 97 11.20 5.64 5.87
C GLN A 97 10.58 4.22 5.70
N VAL A 98 9.86 3.97 4.61
CA VAL A 98 9.29 2.63 4.36
C VAL A 98 10.39 1.60 4.06
N HIS A 99 11.48 2.00 3.40
CA HIS A 99 12.67 1.15 3.23
C HIS A 99 13.38 0.88 4.57
N GLN A 100 13.56 1.91 5.41
CA GLN A 100 14.11 1.74 6.75
C GLN A 100 13.28 0.74 7.57
N PHE A 101 11.95 0.79 7.45
CA PHE A 101 11.07 -0.18 8.08
C PHE A 101 11.30 -1.61 7.55
N SER A 102 11.49 -1.79 6.24
CA SER A 102 11.88 -3.10 5.68
C SER A 102 13.17 -3.63 6.30
N ASN A 103 14.16 -2.76 6.52
CA ASN A 103 15.43 -3.14 7.15
C ASN A 103 15.26 -3.54 8.63
N ILE A 104 14.40 -2.85 9.38
CA ILE A 104 14.04 -3.21 10.75
C ILE A 104 13.39 -4.60 10.77
N ILE A 105 12.43 -4.85 9.89
CA ILE A 105 11.75 -6.15 9.77
C ILE A 105 12.75 -7.27 9.49
N LYS A 106 13.68 -7.07 8.55
CA LYS A 106 14.71 -8.05 8.21
C LYS A 106 15.68 -8.31 9.37
N ALA A 107 16.06 -7.28 10.11
CA ALA A 107 16.92 -7.41 11.29
C ALA A 107 16.25 -8.18 12.42
N GLU A 108 14.93 -8.01 12.61
CA GLU A 108 14.14 -8.75 13.61
C GLU A 108 13.84 -10.20 13.20
N ASN A 109 13.91 -10.51 11.91
CA ASN A 109 13.55 -11.81 11.35
C ASN A 109 14.68 -12.37 10.46
N PRO A 110 15.88 -12.63 10.99
CA PRO A 110 17.02 -13.06 10.21
C PRO A 110 16.74 -14.37 9.46
N GLY A 111 17.06 -14.39 8.16
CA GLY A 111 16.87 -15.55 7.28
C GLY A 111 15.43 -15.81 6.83
N LYS A 112 14.46 -14.99 7.25
CA LYS A 112 13.09 -15.09 6.75
C LYS A 112 12.93 -14.30 5.47
N LYS A 113 12.13 -14.84 4.54
CA LYS A 113 11.72 -14.17 3.31
C LYS A 113 10.82 -12.97 3.64
N LEU A 114 10.98 -11.88 2.87
CA LEU A 114 10.19 -10.65 3.03
C LEU A 114 9.32 -10.41 1.78
N VAL A 115 8.01 -10.33 2.01
CA VAL A 115 7.00 -9.99 1.00
C VAL A 115 6.55 -8.54 1.23
N LEU A 116 6.56 -7.72 0.19
CA LEU A 116 6.08 -6.33 0.24
C LEU A 116 4.69 -6.24 -0.41
N LEU A 117 3.68 -5.88 0.36
CA LEU A 117 2.31 -5.61 -0.10
C LEU A 117 2.05 -4.10 0.01
N GLY A 118 1.91 -3.43 -1.13
CA GLY A 118 1.54 -2.01 -1.17
C GLY A 118 0.16 -1.80 -1.77
N HIS A 119 -0.64 -0.93 -1.13
CA HIS A 119 -1.93 -0.50 -1.64
C HIS A 119 -1.91 0.97 -2.03
N SER A 120 -2.44 1.33 -3.20
CA SER A 120 -2.57 2.73 -3.63
C SER A 120 -1.24 3.50 -3.52
N TYR A 121 -1.15 4.56 -2.74
CA TYR A 121 0.11 5.27 -2.46
C TYR A 121 1.21 4.33 -1.96
N GLY A 122 0.88 3.38 -1.07
CA GLY A 122 1.82 2.34 -0.64
C GLY A 122 2.31 1.47 -1.81
N SER A 123 1.48 1.24 -2.84
CA SER A 123 1.91 0.53 -4.05
C SER A 123 2.87 1.38 -4.90
N PHE A 124 2.73 2.71 -4.89
CA PHE A 124 3.67 3.61 -5.56
C PHE A 124 5.01 3.65 -4.83
N ILE A 125 4.98 3.70 -3.49
CA ILE A 125 6.18 3.50 -2.67
C ILE A 125 6.84 2.17 -3.01
N SER A 126 6.08 1.07 -3.03
CA SER A 126 6.58 -0.28 -3.35
C SER A 126 7.22 -0.34 -4.74
N GLN A 127 6.62 0.26 -5.78
CA GLN A 127 7.25 0.38 -7.10
C GLN A 127 8.58 1.15 -7.04
N LYS A 128 8.67 2.20 -6.20
CA LYS A 128 9.91 2.95 -6.00
C LYS A 128 10.98 2.12 -5.32
N LEU A 129 10.62 1.38 -4.27
CA LEU A 129 11.53 0.50 -3.54
C LEU A 129 12.04 -0.64 -4.44
N VAL A 130 11.15 -1.27 -5.21
CA VAL A 130 11.53 -2.29 -6.21
C VAL A 130 12.51 -1.73 -7.26
N ASN A 131 12.34 -0.48 -7.69
CA ASN A 131 13.27 0.18 -8.59
C ASN A 131 14.67 0.38 -7.99
N LEU A 132 14.82 0.38 -6.67
CA LEU A 132 16.06 0.68 -5.96
C LEU A 132 16.67 -0.54 -5.28
N TYR A 133 15.84 -1.43 -4.77
CA TYR A 133 16.17 -2.47 -3.81
C TYR A 133 15.48 -3.81 -4.13
N SER A 134 15.33 -4.17 -5.41
CA SER A 134 14.60 -5.39 -5.82
C SER A 134 15.11 -6.67 -5.17
N ASP A 135 16.42 -6.72 -4.86
CA ASP A 135 17.06 -7.89 -4.26
C ASP A 135 16.70 -8.10 -2.77
N GLU A 136 16.03 -7.10 -2.18
CA GLU A 136 15.66 -7.14 -0.77
C GLU A 136 14.29 -7.77 -0.50
N TYR A 137 13.51 -8.01 -1.54
CA TYR A 137 12.16 -8.56 -1.45
C TYR A 137 12.05 -9.89 -2.19
N ASP A 138 11.39 -10.86 -1.58
CA ASP A 138 11.18 -12.21 -2.17
C ASP A 138 9.92 -12.27 -3.04
N ALA A 139 8.95 -11.41 -2.82
CA ALA A 139 7.78 -11.18 -3.68
C ALA A 139 7.19 -9.80 -3.43
N VAL A 140 6.49 -9.26 -4.40
CA VAL A 140 5.83 -7.94 -4.31
C VAL A 140 4.38 -8.03 -4.78
N ILE A 141 3.49 -7.40 -4.03
CA ILE A 141 2.07 -7.28 -4.35
C ILE A 141 1.72 -5.80 -4.46
N LEU A 142 1.12 -5.42 -5.57
CA LEU A 142 0.66 -4.06 -5.85
C LEU A 142 -0.85 -4.06 -5.99
N SER A 143 -1.56 -3.53 -4.99
CA SER A 143 -3.01 -3.45 -4.98
C SER A 143 -3.48 -2.02 -5.27
N GLY A 144 -4.54 -1.85 -6.07
CA GLY A 144 -5.06 -0.53 -6.44
C GLY A 144 -3.99 0.37 -7.06
N SER A 145 -3.18 -0.19 -7.94
CA SER A 145 -1.99 0.45 -8.51
C SER A 145 -2.22 0.99 -9.92
N SER A 146 -1.20 1.57 -10.53
CA SER A 146 -1.20 2.04 -11.92
C SER A 146 0.23 2.21 -12.44
N LEU A 147 0.38 2.27 -13.75
CA LEU A 147 1.59 2.85 -14.34
C LEU A 147 1.62 4.37 -14.07
N LEU A 148 2.65 4.83 -13.38
CA LEU A 148 2.75 6.19 -12.84
C LEU A 148 3.18 7.20 -13.93
N LEU A 149 2.33 7.34 -14.95
CA LEU A 149 2.51 8.29 -16.05
C LEU A 149 1.33 9.27 -16.16
N PRO A 150 1.57 10.53 -16.54
CA PRO A 150 0.50 11.46 -16.85
C PRO A 150 -0.46 10.88 -17.91
N GLY A 151 -1.78 10.99 -17.67
CA GLY A 151 -2.82 10.45 -18.56
C GLY A 151 -3.07 8.93 -18.46
N VAL A 152 -2.32 8.22 -17.61
CA VAL A 152 -2.57 6.82 -17.23
C VAL A 152 -3.04 6.76 -15.78
N LEU A 153 -2.28 7.37 -14.87
CA LEU A 153 -2.67 7.52 -13.48
C LEU A 153 -3.87 8.48 -13.36
N GLY A 154 -4.97 8.01 -12.78
CA GLY A 154 -6.07 8.88 -12.34
C GLY A 154 -5.60 9.79 -11.19
N ALA A 155 -5.80 11.09 -11.34
CA ALA A 155 -5.28 12.06 -10.39
C ALA A 155 -6.36 12.89 -9.68
N PHE A 156 -7.57 12.95 -10.24
CA PHE A 156 -8.63 13.84 -9.75
C PHE A 156 -10.02 13.24 -9.95
N GLY A 157 -10.97 13.66 -9.09
CA GLY A 157 -12.38 13.36 -9.25
C GLY A 157 -12.70 11.86 -9.10
N PHE A 158 -12.01 11.19 -8.19
CA PHE A 158 -12.15 9.74 -7.98
C PHE A 158 -13.60 9.31 -7.74
N ASN A 159 -14.38 10.10 -7.01
CA ASN A 159 -15.77 9.79 -6.70
C ASN A 159 -16.78 10.25 -7.74
N LYS A 160 -16.38 10.99 -8.78
CA LYS A 160 -17.27 11.67 -9.75
C LYS A 160 -18.35 10.75 -10.36
N LYS A 161 -18.04 9.46 -10.54
CA LYS A 161 -18.97 8.46 -11.07
C LYS A 161 -20.16 8.23 -10.12
N TRP A 162 -19.93 8.40 -8.81
CA TRP A 162 -20.85 8.04 -7.73
C TRP A 162 -21.36 9.23 -6.91
N ASP A 163 -20.88 10.46 -7.14
CA ASP A 163 -21.26 11.67 -6.39
C ASP A 163 -22.76 11.97 -6.35
N LYS A 164 -23.53 11.43 -7.32
CA LYS A 164 -24.97 11.63 -7.43
C LYS A 164 -25.79 10.53 -6.74
N GLU A 165 -25.18 9.53 -6.17
CA GLU A 165 -25.89 8.48 -5.44
C GLU A 165 -26.50 9.08 -4.15
N PRO A 166 -27.77 8.72 -3.80
CA PRO A 166 -28.38 9.19 -2.57
C PRO A 166 -27.54 8.79 -1.32
N GLY A 167 -27.19 9.76 -0.50
CA GLY A 167 -26.38 9.54 0.70
C GLY A 167 -24.89 9.31 0.41
N ALA A 168 -24.38 9.75 -0.74
CA ALA A 168 -22.96 9.64 -1.08
C ALA A 168 -22.09 10.29 -0.02
N THR A 169 -21.05 9.57 0.42
CA THR A 169 -20.07 10.00 1.42
C THR A 169 -18.89 10.75 0.79
N GLY A 170 -18.72 10.65 -0.54
CA GLY A 170 -17.53 11.08 -1.27
C GLY A 170 -16.42 10.02 -1.35
N TYR A 171 -16.66 8.83 -0.78
CA TYR A 171 -15.72 7.71 -0.72
C TYR A 171 -16.24 6.44 -1.39
N GLU A 172 -17.29 6.52 -2.19
CA GLU A 172 -17.87 5.36 -2.92
C GLU A 172 -16.84 4.73 -3.87
N TRP A 173 -15.90 5.52 -4.37
CA TRP A 173 -14.81 5.05 -5.23
C TRP A 173 -13.89 4.01 -4.55
N LEU A 174 -13.92 3.90 -3.22
CA LEU A 174 -13.11 2.94 -2.47
C LEU A 174 -13.62 1.50 -2.63
N SER A 175 -14.94 1.29 -2.50
CA SER A 175 -15.54 -0.06 -2.52
C SER A 175 -17.02 0.00 -2.91
N ARG A 176 -17.53 -1.12 -3.46
CA ARG A 176 -18.97 -1.35 -3.64
C ARG A 176 -19.69 -1.58 -2.31
N ASP A 177 -18.98 -2.01 -1.27
CA ASP A 177 -19.51 -2.07 0.10
C ASP A 177 -19.63 -0.64 0.67
N LYS A 178 -20.85 -0.12 0.78
CA LYS A 178 -21.13 1.23 1.29
C LYS A 178 -20.56 1.46 2.70
N ALA A 179 -20.55 0.42 3.55
CA ALA A 179 -20.01 0.52 4.89
C ALA A 179 -18.51 0.87 4.90
N VAL A 180 -17.78 0.61 3.84
CA VAL A 180 -16.36 0.97 3.72
C VAL A 180 -16.20 2.49 3.61
N GLY A 181 -16.97 3.15 2.72
CA GLY A 181 -16.97 4.60 2.57
C GLY A 181 -17.42 5.31 3.85
N GLU A 182 -18.49 4.81 4.50
CA GLU A 182 -19.01 5.34 5.76
C GLU A 182 -17.97 5.25 6.89
N LYS A 183 -17.32 4.09 7.05
CA LYS A 183 -16.26 3.90 8.06
C LYS A 183 -15.05 4.78 7.76
N PHE A 184 -14.66 4.90 6.49
CA PHE A 184 -13.56 5.77 6.09
C PHE A 184 -13.88 7.24 6.44
N ALA A 185 -15.08 7.73 6.14
CA ALA A 185 -15.49 9.08 6.44
C ALA A 185 -15.57 9.38 7.95
N ALA A 186 -15.84 8.36 8.79
CA ALA A 186 -15.98 8.49 10.24
C ALA A 186 -14.68 8.28 11.02
N ASP A 187 -13.63 7.76 10.39
CA ASP A 187 -12.36 7.45 11.05
C ASP A 187 -11.50 8.73 11.20
N GLU A 188 -11.06 9.01 12.42
CA GLU A 188 -10.26 10.22 12.75
C GLU A 188 -8.85 10.23 12.11
N TYR A 189 -8.34 9.06 11.69
CA TYR A 189 -7.03 8.90 11.08
C TYR A 189 -7.05 8.89 9.56
N THR A 190 -8.24 8.91 8.94
CA THR A 190 -8.38 8.99 7.49
C THR A 190 -8.63 10.40 6.99
N PHE A 191 -8.28 10.67 5.76
CA PHE A 191 -8.52 11.96 5.12
C PHE A 191 -8.60 11.81 3.59
N PHE A 192 -9.13 12.83 2.92
CA PHE A 192 -9.31 12.78 1.46
C PHE A 192 -7.99 12.72 0.71
N ALA A 193 -7.85 11.73 -0.17
CA ALA A 193 -6.63 11.40 -0.92
C ALA A 193 -6.41 12.33 -2.13
N ASP A 194 -6.02 13.58 -1.90
CA ASP A 194 -5.58 14.51 -2.95
C ASP A 194 -4.08 14.79 -2.76
N ALA A 195 -3.25 14.08 -3.51
CA ALA A 195 -1.80 14.15 -3.35
C ALA A 195 -1.25 15.58 -3.55
N ALA A 196 -1.82 16.37 -4.46
CA ALA A 196 -1.37 17.73 -4.72
C ALA A 196 -1.71 18.67 -3.55
N LYS A 197 -2.86 18.49 -2.91
CA LYS A 197 -3.25 19.25 -1.71
C LYS A 197 -2.49 18.80 -0.47
N VAL A 198 -2.31 17.48 -0.32
CA VAL A 198 -1.72 16.86 0.89
C VAL A 198 -0.21 17.04 0.91
N PHE A 199 0.47 16.73 -0.19
CA PHE A 199 1.94 16.77 -0.28
C PHE A 199 2.49 18.07 -0.86
N GLY A 200 1.64 18.88 -1.50
CA GLY A 200 2.06 19.98 -2.38
C GLY A 200 2.48 19.48 -3.76
N VAL A 201 2.36 20.35 -4.76
CA VAL A 201 2.55 20.02 -6.20
C VAL A 201 3.94 19.42 -6.48
N VAL A 202 5.00 19.96 -5.85
CA VAL A 202 6.38 19.50 -6.07
C VAL A 202 6.59 18.07 -5.58
N ASN A 203 6.08 17.71 -4.39
CA ASN A 203 6.17 16.35 -3.88
C ASN A 203 5.26 15.41 -4.68
N ALA A 204 4.04 15.81 -5.00
CA ALA A 204 3.11 15.02 -5.80
C ALA A 204 3.69 14.69 -7.20
N ALA A 205 4.40 15.63 -7.83
CA ALA A 205 5.07 15.40 -9.11
C ALA A 205 6.14 14.28 -9.05
N GLN A 206 6.74 14.04 -7.88
CA GLN A 206 7.72 12.97 -7.70
C GLN A 206 7.09 11.56 -7.63
N LEU A 207 5.76 11.46 -7.59
CA LEU A 207 5.05 10.18 -7.75
C LEU A 207 5.06 9.67 -9.20
N PHE A 208 5.38 10.53 -10.18
CA PHE A 208 5.47 10.11 -11.57
C PHE A 208 6.84 9.53 -11.90
N PHE A 209 6.90 8.22 -12.05
CA PHE A 209 8.09 7.48 -12.47
C PHE A 209 7.68 6.14 -13.12
N THR A 210 8.63 5.41 -13.68
CA THR A 210 8.36 4.12 -14.32
C THR A 210 9.27 3.04 -13.78
N PRO A 211 8.86 1.76 -13.86
CA PRO A 211 9.72 0.62 -13.58
C PRO A 211 11.01 0.66 -14.42
N LYS A 212 12.12 0.23 -13.82
CA LYS A 212 13.48 0.29 -14.41
C LYS A 212 14.02 -1.09 -14.73
N ARG A 213 14.84 -1.20 -15.80
CA ARG A 213 15.45 -2.44 -16.25
C ARG A 213 16.41 -3.11 -15.26
N ARG A 214 16.83 -2.43 -14.18
CA ARG A 214 17.73 -2.96 -13.16
C ARG A 214 17.03 -3.81 -12.09
N ILE A 215 15.72 -3.94 -12.15
CA ILE A 215 14.96 -4.83 -11.26
C ILE A 215 15.37 -6.28 -11.59
N ARG A 216 15.61 -7.10 -10.55
CA ARG A 216 15.92 -8.52 -10.80
C ARG A 216 14.77 -9.22 -11.51
N THR A 217 15.09 -10.03 -12.52
CA THR A 217 14.09 -10.58 -13.43
C THR A 217 13.24 -11.70 -12.83
N ASP A 218 13.75 -12.39 -11.83
CA ASP A 218 13.10 -13.48 -11.12
C ASP A 218 12.21 -13.03 -9.95
N LEU A 219 12.03 -11.71 -9.74
CA LEU A 219 11.16 -11.17 -8.69
C LEU A 219 9.68 -11.47 -9.00
N PRO A 220 8.99 -12.29 -8.18
CA PRO A 220 7.56 -12.52 -8.34
C PRO A 220 6.76 -11.25 -8.05
N LEU A 221 5.87 -10.87 -8.98
CA LEU A 221 5.05 -9.67 -8.87
C LEU A 221 3.58 -9.99 -9.12
N LEU A 222 2.71 -9.62 -8.16
CA LEU A 222 1.26 -9.69 -8.29
C LEU A 222 0.67 -8.29 -8.36
N LEU A 223 -0.19 -8.03 -9.34
CA LEU A 223 -1.06 -6.87 -9.39
C LEU A 223 -2.50 -7.32 -9.11
N GLN A 224 -3.18 -6.63 -8.19
CA GLN A 224 -4.60 -6.83 -7.87
C GLN A 224 -5.33 -5.49 -8.00
N ALA A 225 -6.29 -5.40 -8.91
CA ALA A 225 -6.99 -4.16 -9.17
C ALA A 225 -8.47 -4.38 -9.54
N GLY A 226 -9.32 -3.44 -9.19
CA GLY A 226 -10.69 -3.39 -9.67
C GLY A 226 -10.77 -2.79 -11.07
N SER A 227 -11.69 -3.29 -11.91
CA SER A 227 -11.89 -2.72 -13.25
C SER A 227 -12.47 -1.31 -13.20
N ASP A 228 -13.19 -0.97 -12.14
CA ASP A 228 -13.78 0.34 -11.89
C ASP A 228 -12.93 1.24 -10.99
N ASP A 229 -11.69 0.85 -10.69
CA ASP A 229 -10.75 1.69 -9.91
C ASP A 229 -10.37 2.95 -10.69
N PRO A 230 -10.73 4.17 -10.20
CA PRO A 230 -10.44 5.42 -10.90
C PRO A 230 -8.95 5.80 -10.92
N ILE A 231 -8.11 5.14 -10.11
CA ILE A 231 -6.66 5.39 -10.05
C ILE A 231 -5.96 4.74 -11.25
N GLY A 232 -6.19 3.46 -11.49
CA GLY A 232 -5.53 2.73 -12.55
C GLY A 232 -6.49 1.88 -13.39
N GLY A 233 -7.48 1.29 -12.75
CA GLY A 233 -8.42 0.37 -13.37
C GLY A 233 -7.73 -0.73 -14.17
N THR A 234 -8.41 -1.27 -15.15
CA THR A 234 -7.86 -2.28 -16.06
C THR A 234 -6.66 -1.73 -16.83
N ARG A 235 -6.82 -0.58 -17.49
CA ARG A 235 -5.79 -0.03 -18.38
C ARG A 235 -4.48 0.28 -17.68
N GLY A 236 -4.51 0.96 -16.54
CA GLY A 236 -3.31 1.36 -15.78
C GLY A 236 -2.52 0.17 -15.27
N ASN A 237 -3.23 -0.87 -14.81
CA ASN A 237 -2.60 -2.09 -14.29
C ASN A 237 -2.07 -3.02 -15.40
N GLU A 238 -2.77 -3.16 -16.53
CA GLU A 238 -2.26 -3.89 -17.70
C GLU A 238 -1.00 -3.23 -18.27
N MET A 239 -0.99 -1.89 -18.40
CA MET A 239 0.20 -1.16 -18.83
C MET A 239 1.36 -1.34 -17.85
N LEU A 240 1.09 -1.33 -16.55
CA LEU A 240 2.10 -1.56 -15.52
C LEU A 240 2.66 -3.00 -15.61
N ALA A 241 1.79 -4.02 -15.69
CA ALA A 241 2.19 -5.41 -15.84
C ALA A 241 3.04 -5.63 -17.11
N ASN A 242 2.61 -5.08 -18.24
CA ASN A 242 3.35 -5.15 -19.50
C ASN A 242 4.70 -4.41 -19.41
N THR A 243 4.78 -3.31 -18.64
CA THR A 243 6.06 -2.62 -18.41
C THR A 243 7.02 -3.51 -17.62
N TYR A 244 6.56 -4.18 -16.56
CA TYR A 244 7.39 -5.11 -15.79
C TYR A 244 7.85 -6.31 -16.66
N ARG A 245 6.95 -6.94 -17.43
CA ARG A 245 7.29 -8.06 -18.31
C ARG A 245 8.24 -7.65 -19.43
N ASN A 246 7.85 -6.66 -20.23
CA ASN A 246 8.51 -6.40 -21.53
C ASN A 246 9.68 -5.43 -21.42
N LYS A 247 9.60 -4.41 -20.52
CA LYS A 247 10.66 -3.41 -20.34
C LYS A 247 11.67 -3.81 -19.27
N CYS A 248 11.20 -4.39 -18.17
CA CYS A 248 12.06 -4.79 -17.05
C CYS A 248 12.52 -6.26 -17.16
N GLY A 249 11.83 -7.08 -17.95
CA GLY A 249 12.18 -8.48 -18.16
C GLY A 249 11.81 -9.40 -17.00
N LEU A 250 10.78 -9.07 -16.20
CA LEU A 250 10.35 -9.94 -15.12
C LEU A 250 9.65 -11.19 -15.68
N ASP A 251 10.10 -12.36 -15.27
CA ASP A 251 9.59 -13.65 -15.74
C ASP A 251 8.27 -14.04 -15.07
N ASN A 252 8.02 -13.58 -13.83
CA ASN A 252 6.87 -13.95 -13.02
C ASN A 252 6.03 -12.72 -12.64
N VAL A 253 5.17 -12.28 -13.55
CA VAL A 253 4.22 -11.17 -13.33
C VAL A 253 2.80 -11.67 -13.52
N THR A 254 2.02 -11.68 -12.45
CA THR A 254 0.58 -11.99 -12.46
C THR A 254 -0.22 -10.70 -12.31
N ALA A 255 -1.25 -10.51 -13.12
CA ALA A 255 -2.19 -9.40 -12.97
C ALA A 255 -3.62 -9.96 -12.92
N ILE A 256 -4.35 -9.64 -11.86
CA ILE A 256 -5.74 -10.03 -11.64
C ILE A 256 -6.59 -8.76 -11.61
N ILE A 257 -7.52 -8.65 -12.56
CA ILE A 257 -8.46 -7.54 -12.63
C ILE A 257 -9.83 -8.07 -12.21
N TYR A 258 -10.33 -7.61 -11.08
CA TYR A 258 -11.64 -8.00 -10.55
C TYR A 258 -12.74 -7.15 -11.18
N HIS A 259 -13.70 -7.82 -11.82
CA HIS A 259 -14.79 -7.17 -12.51
C HIS A 259 -15.63 -6.31 -11.55
N ASP A 260 -15.96 -5.09 -11.96
CA ASP A 260 -16.68 -4.06 -11.19
C ASP A 260 -16.02 -3.69 -9.84
N GLY A 261 -14.89 -4.32 -9.48
CA GLY A 261 -14.15 -3.95 -8.28
C GLY A 261 -13.70 -2.50 -8.35
N ARG A 262 -13.76 -1.80 -7.22
CA ARG A 262 -13.30 -0.42 -7.06
C ARG A 262 -11.86 -0.41 -6.52
N HIS A 263 -11.47 0.61 -5.80
CA HIS A 263 -10.07 0.85 -5.44
C HIS A 263 -9.53 -0.07 -4.33
N GLU A 264 -10.26 -0.22 -3.23
CA GLU A 264 -9.81 -0.98 -2.05
C GLU A 264 -10.18 -2.46 -2.17
N MET A 265 -9.41 -3.22 -2.95
CA MET A 265 -9.72 -4.63 -3.24
C MET A 265 -9.86 -5.50 -1.98
N TYR A 266 -9.08 -5.22 -0.94
CA TYR A 266 -9.16 -5.94 0.34
C TYR A 266 -10.36 -5.56 1.20
N ASN A 267 -11.09 -4.51 0.84
CA ASN A 267 -12.33 -4.06 1.47
C ASN A 267 -13.55 -4.19 0.54
N GLU A 268 -13.38 -4.81 -0.65
CA GLU A 268 -14.45 -5.04 -1.60
C GLU A 268 -15.44 -6.12 -1.15
N ILE A 269 -16.63 -6.17 -1.78
CA ILE A 269 -17.65 -7.20 -1.50
C ILE A 269 -17.13 -8.62 -1.74
N ASN A 270 -16.13 -8.79 -2.61
CA ASN A 270 -15.47 -10.06 -2.91
C ASN A 270 -14.06 -10.15 -2.31
N LYS A 271 -13.80 -9.49 -1.19
CA LYS A 271 -12.49 -9.47 -0.52
C LYS A 271 -11.94 -10.86 -0.17
N GLU A 272 -12.80 -11.82 0.11
CA GLU A 272 -12.39 -13.20 0.40
C GLU A 272 -11.70 -13.85 -0.81
N GLU A 273 -12.20 -13.59 -2.04
CA GLU A 273 -11.57 -14.02 -3.29
C GLU A 273 -10.21 -13.33 -3.45
N VAL A 274 -10.16 -12.02 -3.27
CA VAL A 274 -8.93 -11.21 -3.37
C VAL A 274 -7.85 -11.69 -2.38
N ILE A 275 -8.24 -11.95 -1.14
CA ILE A 275 -7.33 -12.47 -0.10
C ILE A 275 -6.88 -13.90 -0.44
N LYS A 276 -7.77 -14.74 -0.95
CA LYS A 276 -7.41 -16.10 -1.40
C LYS A 276 -6.37 -16.07 -2.51
N ASP A 277 -6.51 -15.19 -3.49
CA ASP A 277 -5.54 -15.03 -4.58
C ASP A 277 -4.19 -14.52 -4.07
N LEU A 278 -4.20 -13.56 -3.14
CA LEU A 278 -3.00 -13.11 -2.42
C LEU A 278 -2.28 -14.29 -1.74
N LEU A 279 -3.00 -15.09 -0.95
CA LEU A 279 -2.44 -16.25 -0.23
C LEU A 279 -1.89 -17.30 -1.18
N ASN A 280 -2.60 -17.59 -2.27
CA ASN A 280 -2.15 -18.53 -3.31
C ASN A 280 -0.86 -18.06 -3.96
N PHE A 281 -0.76 -16.76 -4.29
CA PHE A 281 0.44 -16.17 -4.88
C PHE A 281 1.64 -16.25 -3.93
N ILE A 282 1.47 -15.85 -2.66
CA ILE A 282 2.55 -15.92 -1.67
C ILE A 282 2.99 -17.38 -1.47
N LYS A 283 2.05 -18.30 -1.33
CA LYS A 283 2.35 -19.73 -1.17
C LYS A 283 3.13 -20.30 -2.33
N ALA A 284 2.80 -19.92 -3.57
CA ALA A 284 3.45 -20.44 -4.77
C ALA A 284 4.89 -19.91 -4.95
N ASN A 285 5.20 -18.72 -4.41
CA ASN A 285 6.45 -18.02 -4.72
C ASN A 285 7.40 -17.88 -3.52
N VAL A 286 6.90 -18.03 -2.30
CA VAL A 286 7.66 -17.69 -1.09
C VAL A 286 7.74 -18.84 -0.08
N ALA A 287 6.79 -19.77 -0.10
CA ALA A 287 6.74 -20.92 0.83
C ALA A 287 7.79 -21.99 0.52
#